data_e9ccf7415371645c473b42f4a00fe293
#
_entry.id   e9ccf7415371645c473b42f4a00fe293
#
_cell.length_a   1.000
_cell.length_b   1.000
_cell.length_c   1.000
_cell.angle_alpha   90.00
_cell.angle_beta   90.00
_cell.angle_gamma   90.00
#
_symmetry.space_group_name_H-M   'P 1'
#
loop_
_entity.id
_entity.type
_entity.pdbx_description
1 polymer ?
#
loop_
_entity_poly.entity_id
_entity_poly.type
_entity_poly.pdbx_seq_one_letter_code
_entity_poly.pdbx_strand_id
1 'polypeptide(L)'
;FNYNVGACACTFHNDVQIFIDAQEKYFQLLHDIEQAKESIHLLYFIIRDDKIGRKIIAALAKKAKEGVKVRLLYDHAGCILTPSRTFAPIIACLFP
;
A
#
# COMPACT_ATOMS: atom_id res chain seq x y z
N PHE A 1 -3.19 24.71 -9.64
CA PHE A 1 -2.18 24.48 -10.70
C PHE A 1 -2.29 23.08 -11.30
N ASN A 2 -2.23 22.03 -10.48
CA ASN A 2 -2.32 20.65 -10.97
C ASN A 2 -3.65 20.32 -11.62
N TYR A 3 -4.75 20.93 -11.19
CA TYR A 3 -6.05 20.76 -11.81
C TYR A 3 -6.05 21.25 -13.26
N ASN A 4 -5.47 22.42 -13.51
CA ASN A 4 -5.47 23.02 -14.84
C ASN A 4 -4.43 22.42 -15.80
N VAL A 5 -3.31 21.92 -15.28
CA VAL A 5 -2.17 21.41 -16.06
C VAL A 5 -2.18 19.88 -16.13
N GLY A 6 -2.41 19.20 -15.00
CA GLY A 6 -2.38 17.75 -14.92
C GLY A 6 -3.72 17.05 -15.11
N ALA A 7 -4.80 17.80 -15.35
CA ALA A 7 -6.17 17.29 -15.38
C ALA A 7 -6.57 16.47 -14.14
N CYS A 8 -5.95 16.76 -12.99
CA CYS A 8 -6.23 16.11 -11.73
C CYS A 8 -7.33 16.85 -10.98
N ALA A 9 -8.40 16.16 -10.63
CA ALA A 9 -9.47 16.73 -9.81
C ALA A 9 -8.97 17.03 -8.40
N CYS A 10 -9.36 18.17 -7.86
CA CYS A 10 -9.13 18.52 -6.47
C CYS A 10 -10.16 17.81 -5.60
N THR A 11 -9.71 17.12 -4.55
CA THR A 11 -10.60 16.45 -3.59
C THR A 11 -10.63 17.19 -2.27
N PHE A 12 -11.78 17.12 -1.58
CA PHE A 12 -12.00 17.74 -0.28
C PHE A 12 -12.33 16.68 0.77
N HIS A 13 -12.38 17.07 2.04
CA HIS A 13 -12.69 16.18 3.16
C HIS A 13 -11.69 15.02 3.30
N ASN A 14 -10.40 15.29 3.02
CA ASN A 14 -9.32 14.35 3.23
C ASN A 14 -8.77 14.50 4.65
N ASP A 15 -8.48 13.38 5.31
CA ASP A 15 -7.74 13.34 6.55
C ASP A 15 -6.29 12.95 6.27
N VAL A 16 -5.35 13.81 6.68
CA VAL A 16 -3.92 13.64 6.38
C VAL A 16 -3.13 13.59 7.68
N GLN A 17 -2.31 12.55 7.83
CA GLN A 17 -1.41 12.40 8.96
C GLN A 17 0.05 12.34 8.46
N ILE A 18 0.92 13.16 9.07
CA ILE A 18 2.34 13.22 8.74
C ILE A 18 3.16 12.60 9.85
N PHE A 19 4.09 11.73 9.50
CA PHE A 19 4.99 11.05 10.42
C PHE A 19 6.44 11.49 10.17
N ILE A 20 7.16 11.79 11.22
CA ILE A 20 8.60 12.10 11.17
C ILE A 20 9.46 10.89 11.55
N ASP A 21 8.89 9.87 12.18
CA ASP A 21 9.55 8.63 12.55
C ASP A 21 8.99 7.46 11.72
N ALA A 22 9.88 6.71 11.09
CA ALA A 22 9.53 5.57 10.25
C ALA A 22 8.87 4.44 11.04
N GLN A 23 9.28 4.19 12.28
CA GLN A 23 8.70 3.12 13.12
C GLN A 23 7.25 3.45 13.47
N GLU A 24 6.98 4.67 13.88
CA GLU A 24 5.64 5.15 14.17
C GLU A 24 4.74 5.08 12.93
N LYS A 25 5.26 5.51 11.78
CA LYS A 25 4.55 5.40 10.48
C LYS A 25 4.15 3.96 10.17
N TYR A 26 5.08 3.01 10.27
CA TYR A 26 4.78 1.61 9.94
C TYR A 26 3.83 0.97 10.94
N PHE A 27 3.92 1.30 12.21
CA PHE A 27 2.99 0.84 13.22
C PHE A 27 1.56 1.33 12.91
N GLN A 28 1.40 2.60 12.61
CA GLN A 28 0.11 3.20 12.26
C GLN A 28 -0.42 2.64 10.93
N LEU A 29 0.45 2.45 9.94
CA LEU A 29 0.09 1.88 8.65
C LEU A 29 -0.51 0.47 8.80
N LEU A 30 0.15 -0.40 9.56
CA LEU A 30 -0.35 -1.76 9.82
C LEU A 30 -1.69 -1.74 10.56
N HIS A 31 -1.84 -0.84 11.53
CA HIS A 31 -3.10 -0.64 12.25
C HIS A 31 -4.23 -0.21 11.30
N ASP A 32 -3.96 0.77 10.45
CA ASP A 32 -4.96 1.28 9.49
C ASP A 32 -5.35 0.22 8.45
N ILE A 33 -4.38 -0.58 7.99
CA ILE A 33 -4.67 -1.72 7.10
C ILE A 33 -5.63 -2.70 7.78
N GLU A 34 -5.40 -3.03 9.05
CA GLU A 34 -6.27 -3.93 9.79
C GLU A 34 -7.68 -3.39 9.98
N GLN A 35 -7.83 -2.08 10.12
CA GLN A 35 -9.12 -1.42 10.30
C GLN A 35 -9.88 -1.15 9.00
N ALA A 36 -9.24 -1.27 7.85
CA ALA A 36 -9.87 -1.00 6.56
C ALA A 36 -11.01 -1.95 6.24
N LYS A 37 -12.13 -1.41 5.78
CA LYS A 37 -13.35 -2.17 5.49
C LYS A 37 -13.76 -2.14 4.02
N GLU A 38 -13.40 -1.09 3.29
CA GLU A 38 -13.85 -0.88 1.91
C GLU A 38 -12.70 -1.02 0.91
N SER A 39 -11.66 -0.21 1.06
CA SER A 39 -10.54 -0.19 0.12
C SER A 39 -9.24 0.24 0.77
N ILE A 40 -8.14 -0.23 0.20
CA ILE A 40 -6.78 0.18 0.54
C ILE A 40 -6.06 0.54 -0.76
N HIS A 41 -5.58 1.78 -0.85
CA HIS A 41 -4.73 2.23 -1.95
C HIS A 41 -3.35 2.56 -1.40
N LEU A 42 -2.35 1.82 -1.80
CA LEU A 42 -0.99 1.96 -1.32
C LEU A 42 -0.06 2.29 -2.47
N LEU A 43 0.69 3.38 -2.34
CA LEU A 43 1.71 3.81 -3.28
C LEU A 43 3.07 3.80 -2.60
N TYR A 44 3.99 3.01 -3.12
CA TYR A 44 5.36 2.91 -2.62
C TYR A 44 6.37 2.97 -3.76
N PHE A 45 7.46 3.71 -3.55
CA PHE A 45 8.60 3.68 -4.47
C PHE A 45 9.41 2.39 -4.32
N ILE A 46 9.70 2.00 -3.08
CA ILE A 46 10.47 0.78 -2.78
C ILE A 46 9.71 -0.08 -1.76
N ILE A 47 9.48 -1.34 -2.11
CA ILE A 47 9.07 -2.38 -1.18
C ILE A 47 10.16 -3.43 -1.18
N ARG A 48 10.79 -3.64 -0.02
CA ARG A 48 11.88 -4.61 0.14
C ARG A 48 11.37 -5.93 0.69
N ASP A 49 12.06 -7.02 0.35
CA ASP A 49 11.83 -8.33 0.94
C ASP A 49 12.50 -8.44 2.30
N ASP A 50 12.09 -7.57 3.21
CA ASP A 50 12.52 -7.54 4.59
C ASP A 50 11.35 -7.81 5.55
N LYS A 51 11.63 -7.77 6.85
CA LYS A 51 10.64 -8.08 7.88
C LYS A 51 9.40 -7.17 7.81
N ILE A 52 9.60 -5.88 7.58
CA ILE A 52 8.51 -4.89 7.47
C ILE A 52 7.74 -5.06 6.16
N GLY A 53 8.43 -5.20 5.03
CA GLY A 53 7.82 -5.42 3.73
C GLY A 53 6.94 -6.66 3.70
N ARG A 54 7.43 -7.77 4.26
CA ARG A 54 6.64 -9.01 4.36
C ARG A 54 5.41 -8.86 5.24
N LYS A 55 5.49 -8.12 6.34
CA LYS A 55 4.34 -7.84 7.22
C LYS A 55 3.27 -7.02 6.49
N ILE A 56 3.67 -5.99 5.75
CA ILE A 56 2.75 -5.16 4.97
C ILE A 56 2.05 -6.01 3.90
N ILE A 57 2.81 -6.78 3.13
CA ILE A 57 2.27 -7.65 2.08
C ILE A 57 1.31 -8.69 2.67
N ALA A 58 1.65 -9.32 3.77
CA ALA A 58 0.80 -10.29 4.45
C ALA A 58 -0.52 -9.65 4.94
N ALA A 59 -0.46 -8.46 5.52
CA ALA A 59 -1.64 -7.72 5.97
C ALA A 59 -2.56 -7.35 4.80
N LEU A 60 -1.99 -6.87 3.69
CA LEU A 60 -2.75 -6.56 2.48
C LEU A 60 -3.41 -7.80 1.88
N ALA A 61 -2.69 -8.92 1.82
CA ALA A 61 -3.22 -10.19 1.32
C ALA A 61 -4.38 -10.69 2.17
N LYS A 62 -4.26 -10.60 3.50
CA LYS A 62 -5.34 -10.94 4.43
C LYS A 62 -6.59 -10.11 4.15
N LYS A 63 -6.44 -8.80 3.98
CA LYS A 63 -7.54 -7.89 3.69
C LYS A 63 -8.19 -8.18 2.33
N ALA A 64 -7.39 -8.47 1.31
CA ALA A 64 -7.92 -8.87 0.00
C ALA A 64 -8.79 -10.14 0.09
N LYS A 65 -8.39 -11.12 0.91
CA LYS A 65 -9.20 -12.32 1.18
C LYS A 65 -10.51 -12.01 1.91
N GLU A 66 -10.53 -10.99 2.74
CA GLU A 66 -11.73 -10.53 3.45
C GLU A 66 -12.69 -9.73 2.55
N GLY A 67 -12.33 -9.48 1.30
CA GLY A 67 -13.16 -8.74 0.34
C GLY A 67 -12.86 -7.24 0.25
N VAL A 68 -11.85 -6.76 0.93
CA VAL A 68 -11.39 -5.36 0.83
C VAL A 68 -10.68 -5.17 -0.51
N LYS A 69 -11.01 -4.08 -1.22
CA LYS A 69 -10.34 -3.73 -2.49
C LYS A 69 -8.95 -3.21 -2.24
N VAL A 70 -7.94 -4.01 -2.57
CA VAL A 70 -6.53 -3.63 -2.38
C VAL A 70 -5.91 -3.25 -3.72
N ARG A 71 -5.34 -2.05 -3.78
CA ARG A 71 -4.56 -1.57 -4.92
C ARG A 71 -3.17 -1.18 -4.45
N LEU A 72 -2.17 -1.87 -4.97
CA LEU A 72 -0.77 -1.62 -4.67
C LEU A 72 -0.07 -1.15 -5.93
N LEU A 73 0.45 0.07 -5.89
CA LEU A 73 1.30 0.62 -6.94
C LEU A 73 2.71 0.79 -6.40
N TYR A 74 3.68 0.21 -7.09
CA TYR A 74 5.09 0.34 -6.73
C TYR A 74 5.94 0.57 -7.99
N ASP A 75 7.09 1.20 -7.80
CA ASP A 75 8.01 1.47 -8.90
C ASP A 75 8.87 0.25 -9.21
N HIS A 76 8.95 -0.12 -10.49
CA HIS A 76 9.74 -1.26 -10.92
C HIS A 76 11.24 -1.05 -10.66
N ALA A 77 11.76 0.13 -10.95
CA ALA A 77 13.17 0.46 -10.73
C ALA A 77 13.53 0.47 -9.24
N GLY A 78 12.63 0.98 -8.38
CA GLY A 78 12.79 0.97 -6.93
C GLY A 78 12.76 -0.43 -6.33
N CYS A 79 12.04 -1.36 -6.96
CA CYS A 79 11.85 -2.73 -6.48
C CYS A 79 12.68 -3.78 -7.27
N ILE A 80 13.68 -3.36 -8.03
CA ILE A 80 14.47 -4.26 -8.90
C ILE A 80 15.16 -5.40 -8.13
N LEU A 81 15.54 -5.17 -6.88
CA LEU A 81 16.16 -6.17 -6.00
C LEU A 81 15.14 -6.95 -5.16
N THR A 82 13.86 -6.63 -5.29
CA THR A 82 12.80 -7.32 -4.56
C THR A 82 12.29 -8.49 -5.39
N PRO A 83 12.41 -9.74 -4.92
CA PRO A 83 11.93 -10.90 -5.66
C PRO A 83 10.42 -10.82 -5.92
N SER A 84 9.99 -11.22 -7.10
CA SER A 84 8.56 -11.25 -7.46
C SER A 84 7.72 -12.10 -6.50
N ARG A 85 8.31 -13.14 -5.92
CA ARG A 85 7.68 -13.99 -4.90
C ARG A 85 7.21 -13.21 -3.67
N THR A 86 7.82 -12.05 -3.37
CA THR A 86 7.41 -11.20 -2.26
C THR A 86 5.97 -10.72 -2.40
N PHE A 87 5.53 -10.51 -3.64
CA PHE A 87 4.17 -10.07 -3.96
C PHE A 87 3.18 -11.22 -4.20
N ALA A 88 3.66 -12.46 -4.24
CA ALA A 88 2.83 -13.63 -4.53
C ALA A 88 1.58 -13.76 -3.64
N PRO A 89 1.61 -13.47 -2.33
CA PRO A 89 0.41 -13.54 -1.50
C PRO A 89 -0.70 -12.61 -1.95
N ILE A 90 -0.38 -11.40 -2.40
CA ILE A 90 -1.38 -10.45 -2.92
C ILE A 90 -1.88 -10.91 -4.30
N ILE A 91 -0.96 -11.30 -5.17
CA ILE A 91 -1.31 -11.77 -6.53
C ILE A 91 -2.26 -12.97 -6.45
N ALA A 92 -1.97 -13.92 -5.58
CA ALA A 92 -2.82 -15.09 -5.38
C ALA A 92 -4.23 -14.76 -4.88
N CYS A 93 -4.41 -13.64 -4.16
CA CYS A 93 -5.73 -13.19 -3.71
C CYS A 93 -6.51 -12.43 -4.79
N LEU A 94 -5.81 -11.75 -5.70
CA LEU A 94 -6.43 -10.98 -6.78
C LEU A 94 -6.79 -11.86 -7.99
N PHE A 95 -6.08 -12.96 -8.19
CA PHE A 95 -6.26 -13.90 -9.30
C PHE A 95 -6.30 -15.33 -8.75
N PRO A 96 -7.43 -15.70 -8.08
CA PRO A 96 -7.59 -17.05 -7.53
C PRO A 96 -7.64 -18.15 -8.60
#